data_ce18d7efea6259ac9c77fcf007604c35
#
_entry.id   ce18d7efea6259ac9c77fcf007604c35
#
_cell.length_a   1.000
_cell.length_b   1.000
_cell.length_c   1.000
_cell.angle_alpha   90.00
_cell.angle_beta   90.00
_cell.angle_gamma   90.00
#
_symmetry.space_group_name_H-M   'P 1'
#
loop_
_entity.id
_entity.type
_entity.pdbx_description
1 polymer ?
#
loop_
_entity_poly.entity_id
_entity_poly.type
_entity_poly.pdbx_seq_one_letter_code
_entity_poly.pdbx_strand_id
1 'polypeptide(L)'
;TAASHDGMASPFVSIKSDKPHSIVASAPMGVFVDIDIIKKAPSKLLASGCGDLIANIIAVKDWQLGHKKTKEYYGRYAADLAMMSAKIVMENSSEFTKKGLDARVIVEGLISAGVASCIAGSSRPCSGAEHLFSHALDKIAPGIGLHGEKCGIGSIMMAKLQGQDWKKIIKTLKDVGAPTTAKQIGLKSDMIVEALMIAQGLRPKRYTILKEIKMTKKVAMNLAKITKVI
;
A
#
# COMPACT_ATOMS: atom_id res chain seq x y z
N THR A 1 -5.69 -9.82 -13.88
CA THR A 1 -4.76 -8.78 -13.44
C THR A 1 -3.34 -9.22 -13.68
N ALA A 2 -2.40 -8.28 -13.71
CA ALA A 2 -0.97 -8.55 -13.92
C ALA A 2 -0.20 -8.59 -12.58
N ALA A 3 -0.82 -9.05 -11.50
CA ALA A 3 -0.26 -9.13 -10.14
C ALA A 3 0.35 -7.80 -9.65
N SER A 4 -0.34 -6.68 -9.90
CA SER A 4 0.11 -5.33 -9.54
C SER A 4 -0.48 -4.79 -8.23
N HIS A 5 -1.46 -5.48 -7.65
CA HIS A 5 -2.11 -5.16 -6.37
C HIS A 5 -2.99 -6.33 -5.87
N ASP A 6 -3.41 -6.29 -4.61
CA ASP A 6 -4.18 -7.35 -3.92
C ASP A 6 -5.65 -7.49 -4.35
N GLY A 7 -6.17 -6.57 -5.15
CA GLY A 7 -7.54 -6.58 -5.67
C GLY A 7 -7.92 -7.83 -6.48
N MET A 8 -6.95 -8.70 -6.79
CA MET A 8 -7.19 -9.98 -7.46
C MET A 8 -7.97 -10.99 -6.60
N ALA A 9 -7.93 -10.86 -5.28
CA ALA A 9 -8.60 -11.76 -4.34
C ALA A 9 -9.41 -11.01 -3.26
N SER A 10 -9.44 -9.68 -3.30
CA SER A 10 -10.15 -8.85 -2.33
C SER A 10 -11.63 -8.66 -2.69
N PRO A 11 -12.55 -8.68 -1.70
CA PRO A 11 -13.96 -8.33 -1.92
C PRO A 11 -14.17 -6.81 -1.95
N PHE A 12 -13.13 -6.02 -1.72
CA PHE A 12 -13.22 -4.56 -1.68
C PHE A 12 -12.72 -3.96 -2.98
N VAL A 13 -13.64 -3.36 -3.72
CA VAL A 13 -13.37 -2.70 -5.00
C VAL A 13 -13.28 -1.20 -4.79
N SER A 14 -12.18 -0.58 -5.21
CA SER A 14 -12.05 0.87 -5.26
C SER A 14 -12.49 1.37 -6.63
N ILE A 15 -13.62 2.07 -6.68
CA ILE A 15 -14.11 2.65 -7.93
C ILE A 15 -13.54 4.06 -8.07
N LYS A 16 -12.89 4.29 -9.22
CA LYS A 16 -12.43 5.62 -9.62
C LYS A 16 -13.61 6.40 -10.18
N SER A 17 -14.13 7.31 -9.39
CA SER A 17 -15.18 8.26 -9.74
C SER A 17 -14.84 9.62 -9.13
N ASP A 18 -15.63 10.65 -9.41
CA ASP A 18 -15.49 11.98 -8.80
C ASP A 18 -15.47 11.95 -7.27
N LYS A 19 -16.08 10.91 -6.69
CA LYS A 19 -16.00 10.59 -5.26
C LYS A 19 -15.47 9.17 -5.10
N PRO A 20 -14.13 8.98 -5.01
CA PRO A 20 -13.54 7.66 -4.83
C PRO A 20 -14.12 6.98 -3.60
N HIS A 21 -14.76 5.84 -3.78
CA HIS A 21 -15.31 5.06 -2.68
C HIS A 21 -15.03 3.57 -2.89
N SER A 22 -14.82 2.87 -1.78
CA SER A 22 -14.73 1.43 -1.82
C SER A 22 -16.14 0.83 -1.70
N ILE A 23 -16.47 -0.04 -2.61
CA ILE A 23 -17.68 -0.84 -2.59
C ILE A 23 -17.31 -2.22 -2.06
N VAL A 24 -18.15 -2.76 -1.19
CA VAL A 24 -18.07 -4.18 -0.82
C VAL A 24 -18.72 -4.96 -1.95
N ALA A 25 -17.92 -5.73 -2.67
CA ALA A 25 -18.38 -6.69 -3.65
C ALA A 25 -18.33 -8.11 -3.08
N SER A 26 -18.75 -9.10 -3.83
CA SER A 26 -18.54 -10.49 -3.44
C SER A 26 -17.06 -10.85 -3.62
N ALA A 27 -16.54 -11.68 -2.70
CA ALA A 27 -15.24 -12.30 -2.90
C ALA A 27 -15.29 -13.17 -4.17
N PRO A 28 -14.21 -13.25 -4.95
CA PRO A 28 -14.17 -14.13 -6.12
C PRO A 28 -14.40 -15.59 -5.70
N MET A 29 -15.19 -16.33 -6.47
CA MET A 29 -15.40 -17.76 -6.23
C MET A 29 -14.13 -18.61 -6.41
N GLY A 30 -13.19 -18.10 -7.20
CA GLY A 30 -11.89 -18.71 -7.44
C GLY A 30 -10.94 -17.73 -8.12
N VAL A 31 -9.65 -17.92 -7.90
CA VAL A 31 -8.58 -17.13 -8.53
C VAL A 31 -7.71 -18.09 -9.32
N PHE A 32 -7.71 -17.94 -10.65
CA PHE A 32 -6.88 -18.73 -11.56
C PHE A 32 -5.71 -17.86 -12.01
N VAL A 33 -4.50 -18.35 -11.79
CA VAL A 33 -3.28 -17.62 -12.13
C VAL A 33 -2.37 -18.48 -12.99
N ASP A 34 -2.11 -18.02 -14.20
CA ASP A 34 -1.06 -18.58 -15.05
C ASP A 34 0.26 -17.83 -14.77
N ILE A 35 1.16 -18.46 -14.07
CA ILE A 35 2.46 -17.88 -13.67
C ILE A 35 3.33 -17.59 -14.89
N ASP A 36 3.25 -18.39 -15.96
CA ASP A 36 4.08 -18.19 -17.15
C ASP A 36 3.60 -16.98 -17.97
N ILE A 37 2.32 -16.66 -17.91
CA ILE A 37 1.77 -15.40 -18.45
C ILE A 37 2.23 -14.23 -17.57
N ILE A 38 2.10 -14.32 -16.24
CA ILE A 38 2.48 -13.25 -15.32
C ILE A 38 3.97 -12.91 -15.42
N LYS A 39 4.84 -13.91 -15.57
CA LYS A 39 6.28 -13.70 -15.76
C LYS A 39 6.63 -12.86 -17.00
N LYS A 40 5.79 -12.90 -18.04
CA LYS A 40 5.98 -12.13 -19.28
C LYS A 40 5.47 -10.69 -19.17
N ALA A 41 4.75 -10.34 -18.11
CA ALA A 41 4.29 -8.98 -17.89
C ALA A 41 5.47 -8.03 -17.59
N PRO A 42 5.33 -6.73 -17.90
CA PRO A 42 6.34 -5.74 -17.55
C PRO A 42 6.68 -5.80 -16.06
N SER A 43 7.98 -5.89 -15.73
CA SER A 43 8.48 -6.06 -14.34
C SER A 43 7.95 -4.99 -13.38
N LYS A 44 7.69 -3.78 -13.86
CA LYS A 44 7.08 -2.70 -13.06
C LYS A 44 5.72 -3.06 -12.47
N LEU A 45 4.97 -3.99 -13.08
CA LEU A 45 3.68 -4.43 -12.55
C LEU A 45 3.85 -5.32 -11.33
N LEU A 46 4.82 -6.26 -11.37
CA LEU A 46 5.20 -7.07 -10.21
C LEU A 46 5.82 -6.21 -9.11
N ALA A 47 6.68 -5.25 -9.46
CA ALA A 47 7.25 -4.30 -8.51
C ALA A 47 6.16 -3.46 -7.83
N SER A 48 5.11 -3.07 -8.57
CA SER A 48 3.91 -2.43 -8.00
C SER A 48 3.20 -3.36 -7.01
N GLY A 49 3.04 -4.64 -7.35
CA GLY A 49 2.47 -5.63 -6.42
C GLY A 49 3.29 -5.76 -5.12
N CYS A 50 4.62 -5.73 -5.21
CA CYS A 50 5.49 -5.68 -4.03
C CYS A 50 5.26 -4.42 -3.19
N GLY A 51 5.10 -3.25 -3.83
CA GLY A 51 4.79 -2.00 -3.13
C GLY A 51 3.46 -2.05 -2.38
N ASP A 52 2.46 -2.69 -2.97
CA ASP A 52 1.15 -2.91 -2.34
C ASP A 52 1.23 -3.88 -1.15
N LEU A 53 1.99 -4.98 -1.29
CA LEU A 53 2.23 -5.93 -0.20
C LEU A 53 2.98 -5.29 0.98
N ILE A 54 4.01 -4.49 0.72
CA ILE A 54 4.77 -3.78 1.75
C ILE A 54 3.87 -2.81 2.53
N ALA A 55 2.87 -2.23 1.88
CA ALA A 55 1.89 -1.33 2.50
C ALA A 55 1.12 -1.99 3.66
N ASN A 56 0.96 -3.32 3.66
CA ASN A 56 0.27 -4.04 4.73
C ASN A 56 0.91 -3.84 6.12
N ILE A 57 2.22 -3.59 6.18
CA ILE A 57 2.91 -3.28 7.44
C ILE A 57 2.32 -2.01 8.08
N ILE A 58 2.06 -1.00 7.26
CA ILE A 58 1.48 0.26 7.70
C ILE A 58 0.01 0.07 8.06
N ALA A 59 -0.74 -0.62 7.19
CA ALA A 59 -2.17 -0.86 7.35
C ALA A 59 -2.48 -1.61 8.65
N VAL A 60 -1.75 -2.68 8.95
CA VAL A 60 -1.93 -3.46 10.20
C VAL A 60 -1.63 -2.61 11.43
N LYS A 61 -0.59 -1.77 11.40
CA LYS A 61 -0.28 -0.84 12.51
C LYS A 61 -1.35 0.22 12.70
N ASP A 62 -1.89 0.76 11.62
CA ASP A 62 -3.02 1.69 11.68
C ASP A 62 -4.29 1.00 12.21
N TRP A 63 -4.53 -0.25 11.86
CA TRP A 63 -5.66 -1.02 12.38
C TRP A 63 -5.53 -1.28 13.88
N GLN A 64 -4.32 -1.65 14.36
CA GLN A 64 -4.02 -1.76 15.78
C GLN A 64 -4.24 -0.41 16.51
N LEU A 65 -3.77 0.69 15.92
CA LEU A 65 -3.97 2.03 16.47
C LEU A 65 -5.46 2.38 16.55
N GLY A 66 -6.21 2.13 15.47
CA GLY A 66 -7.64 2.36 15.41
C GLY A 66 -8.39 1.55 16.47
N HIS A 67 -8.09 0.26 16.62
CA HIS A 67 -8.65 -0.58 17.68
C HIS A 67 -8.38 0.00 19.07
N LYS A 68 -7.16 0.42 19.34
CA LYS A 68 -6.78 1.03 20.63
C LYS A 68 -7.56 2.32 20.91
N LYS A 69 -7.75 3.17 19.89
CA LYS A 69 -8.33 4.51 20.04
C LYS A 69 -9.86 4.53 19.96
N THR A 70 -10.45 3.70 19.10
CA THR A 70 -11.89 3.77 18.81
C THR A 70 -12.65 2.50 19.20
N LYS A 71 -11.93 1.46 19.69
CA LYS A 71 -12.49 0.15 20.01
C LYS A 71 -13.10 -0.59 18.79
N GLU A 72 -12.72 -0.18 17.56
CA GLU A 72 -13.10 -0.92 16.37
C GLU A 72 -12.60 -2.37 16.41
N TYR A 73 -13.25 -3.26 15.68
CA TYR A 73 -12.82 -4.65 15.57
C TYR A 73 -11.37 -4.74 15.05
N TYR A 74 -10.60 -5.63 15.65
CA TYR A 74 -9.26 -6.01 15.21
C TYR A 74 -9.14 -7.54 15.17
N GLY A 75 -9.04 -8.08 13.95
CA GLY A 75 -8.88 -9.52 13.73
C GLY A 75 -7.41 -9.92 13.65
N ARG A 76 -6.86 -10.47 14.73
CA ARG A 76 -5.44 -10.81 14.81
C ARG A 76 -5.00 -11.76 13.69
N TYR A 77 -5.78 -12.79 13.38
CA TYR A 77 -5.45 -13.75 12.32
C TYR A 77 -5.32 -13.07 10.96
N ALA A 78 -6.28 -12.22 10.59
CA ALA A 78 -6.24 -11.47 9.34
C ALA A 78 -5.06 -10.47 9.30
N ALA A 79 -4.75 -9.85 10.44
CA ALA A 79 -3.61 -8.95 10.57
C ALA A 79 -2.28 -9.69 10.39
N ASP A 80 -2.13 -10.85 11.02
CA ASP A 80 -0.93 -11.69 10.92
C ASP A 80 -0.75 -12.21 9.48
N LEU A 81 -1.84 -12.60 8.80
CA LEU A 81 -1.81 -13.03 7.40
C LEU A 81 -1.36 -11.90 6.46
N ALA A 82 -1.92 -10.69 6.60
CA ALA A 82 -1.50 -9.53 5.83
C ALA A 82 -0.04 -9.14 6.13
N MET A 83 0.37 -9.19 7.40
CA MET A 83 1.76 -8.91 7.79
C MET A 83 2.74 -9.94 7.21
N MET A 84 2.37 -11.22 7.16
CA MET A 84 3.18 -12.27 6.56
C MET A 84 3.39 -12.02 5.07
N SER A 85 2.36 -11.61 4.34
CA SER A 85 2.46 -11.26 2.91
C SER A 85 3.50 -10.16 2.64
N ALA A 86 3.55 -9.15 3.52
CA ALA A 86 4.56 -8.09 3.42
C ALA A 86 5.97 -8.61 3.77
N LYS A 87 6.09 -9.42 4.83
CA LYS A 87 7.37 -9.97 5.29
C LYS A 87 8.04 -10.82 4.21
N ILE A 88 7.27 -11.65 3.50
CA ILE A 88 7.79 -12.48 2.40
C ILE A 88 8.52 -11.62 1.37
N VAL A 89 7.95 -10.50 0.95
CA VAL A 89 8.60 -9.58 0.01
C VAL A 89 9.88 -8.98 0.61
N MET A 90 9.82 -8.57 1.88
CA MET A 90 10.97 -7.94 2.54
C MET A 90 12.14 -8.89 2.78
N GLU A 91 11.85 -10.15 3.08
CA GLU A 91 12.87 -11.18 3.35
C GLU A 91 13.50 -11.67 2.05
N ASN A 92 12.75 -11.74 0.97
CA ASN A 92 13.24 -12.17 -0.34
C ASN A 92 13.80 -11.03 -1.21
N SER A 93 13.76 -9.77 -0.77
CA SER A 93 14.11 -8.61 -1.59
C SER A 93 15.53 -8.68 -2.15
N SER A 94 16.50 -9.18 -1.38
CA SER A 94 17.88 -9.34 -1.83
C SER A 94 18.05 -10.44 -2.90
N GLU A 95 17.22 -11.48 -2.88
CA GLU A 95 17.19 -12.51 -3.93
C GLU A 95 16.55 -11.95 -5.20
N PHE A 96 15.48 -11.17 -5.08
CA PHE A 96 14.84 -10.52 -6.21
C PHE A 96 15.80 -9.59 -6.97
N THR A 97 16.70 -8.91 -6.26
CA THR A 97 17.76 -8.11 -6.91
C THR A 97 18.70 -8.96 -7.75
N LYS A 98 19.00 -10.19 -7.31
CA LYS A 98 19.98 -11.07 -7.96
C LYS A 98 19.38 -11.92 -9.09
N LYS A 99 18.15 -12.44 -8.87
CA LYS A 99 17.51 -13.45 -9.74
C LYS A 99 16.30 -12.89 -10.51
N GLY A 100 15.89 -11.64 -10.25
CA GLY A 100 14.64 -11.07 -10.72
C GLY A 100 13.46 -11.39 -9.79
N LEU A 101 12.35 -10.72 -10.01
CA LEU A 101 11.12 -10.89 -9.20
C LEU A 101 10.51 -12.28 -9.40
N ASP A 102 10.27 -13.00 -8.32
CA ASP A 102 9.54 -14.27 -8.36
C ASP A 102 8.03 -13.99 -8.41
N ALA A 103 7.46 -14.18 -9.61
CA ALA A 103 6.03 -13.96 -9.86
C ALA A 103 5.13 -14.84 -8.97
N ARG A 104 5.55 -16.10 -8.67
CA ARG A 104 4.77 -17.00 -7.81
C ARG A 104 4.68 -16.45 -6.39
N VAL A 105 5.81 -16.11 -5.78
CA VAL A 105 5.88 -15.57 -4.42
C VAL A 105 5.04 -14.29 -4.29
N ILE A 106 5.12 -13.40 -5.28
CA ILE A 106 4.35 -12.15 -5.28
C ILE A 106 2.84 -12.43 -5.41
N VAL A 107 2.44 -13.32 -6.32
CA VAL A 107 1.03 -13.70 -6.51
C VAL A 107 0.45 -14.33 -5.26
N GLU A 108 1.16 -15.28 -4.64
CA GLU A 108 0.72 -15.92 -3.39
C GLU A 108 0.56 -14.89 -2.26
N GLY A 109 1.48 -13.92 -2.16
CA GLY A 109 1.37 -12.81 -1.23
C GLY A 109 0.13 -11.94 -1.48
N LEU A 110 -0.15 -11.58 -2.75
CA LEU A 110 -1.31 -10.76 -3.12
C LEU A 110 -2.64 -11.50 -2.87
N ILE A 111 -2.70 -12.81 -3.14
CA ILE A 111 -3.88 -13.63 -2.81
C ILE A 111 -4.07 -13.66 -1.29
N SER A 112 -3.01 -13.90 -0.53
CA SER A 112 -3.07 -13.92 0.94
C SER A 112 -3.54 -12.59 1.52
N ALA A 113 -3.10 -11.46 0.97
CA ALA A 113 -3.56 -10.12 1.36
C ALA A 113 -5.05 -9.93 1.09
N GLY A 114 -5.53 -10.32 -0.11
CA GLY A 114 -6.96 -10.28 -0.44
C GLY A 114 -7.80 -11.16 0.49
N VAL A 115 -7.34 -12.38 0.78
CA VAL A 115 -7.99 -13.30 1.73
C VAL A 115 -8.01 -12.72 3.14
N ALA A 116 -6.94 -12.05 3.59
CA ALA A 116 -6.93 -11.36 4.88
C ALA A 116 -8.05 -10.32 4.98
N SER A 117 -8.29 -9.56 3.89
CA SER A 117 -9.41 -8.62 3.83
C SER A 117 -10.78 -9.31 3.86
N CYS A 118 -10.93 -10.48 3.23
CA CYS A 118 -12.15 -11.29 3.32
C CYS A 118 -12.41 -11.74 4.77
N ILE A 119 -11.41 -12.31 5.43
CA ILE A 119 -11.51 -12.81 6.83
C ILE A 119 -11.83 -11.66 7.78
N ALA A 120 -11.25 -10.48 7.58
CA ALA A 120 -11.51 -9.31 8.41
C ALA A 120 -12.89 -8.68 8.18
N GLY A 121 -13.58 -9.01 7.09
CA GLY A 121 -14.79 -8.32 6.66
C GLY A 121 -14.58 -6.83 6.38
N SER A 122 -13.34 -6.42 6.18
CA SER A 122 -12.95 -5.04 5.91
C SER A 122 -11.58 -4.98 5.23
N SER A 123 -11.29 -3.88 4.55
CA SER A 123 -9.95 -3.64 3.96
C SER A 123 -8.90 -3.19 4.99
N ARG A 124 -9.19 -3.26 6.29
CA ARG A 124 -8.26 -2.81 7.35
C ARG A 124 -6.90 -3.50 7.34
N PRO A 125 -6.79 -4.82 7.12
CA PRO A 125 -5.50 -5.50 7.08
C PRO A 125 -4.55 -4.97 6.01
N CYS A 126 -5.10 -4.49 4.89
CA CYS A 126 -4.34 -4.13 3.69
C CYS A 126 -4.46 -2.64 3.30
N SER A 127 -5.18 -1.81 4.07
CA SER A 127 -5.40 -0.41 3.70
C SER A 127 -5.40 0.50 4.94
N GLY A 128 -4.35 1.28 5.09
CA GLY A 128 -4.13 2.26 6.15
C GLY A 128 -3.91 3.67 5.59
N ALA A 129 -3.06 4.43 6.25
CA ALA A 129 -2.70 5.81 5.88
C ALA A 129 -2.00 5.90 4.53
N GLU A 130 -1.20 4.91 4.16
CA GLU A 130 -0.52 4.80 2.87
C GLU A 130 -1.51 4.72 1.70
N HIS A 131 -2.61 3.99 1.88
CA HIS A 131 -3.70 3.94 0.90
C HIS A 131 -4.51 5.25 0.85
N LEU A 132 -4.73 5.91 2.00
CA LEU A 132 -5.35 7.23 1.98
C LEU A 132 -4.50 8.23 1.20
N PHE A 133 -3.18 8.16 1.34
CA PHE A 133 -2.24 8.94 0.55
C PHE A 133 -2.32 8.59 -0.95
N SER A 134 -2.35 7.29 -1.30
CA SER A 134 -2.52 6.82 -2.68
C SER A 134 -3.82 7.35 -3.31
N HIS A 135 -4.93 7.28 -2.59
CA HIS A 135 -6.22 7.83 -3.04
C HIS A 135 -6.21 9.35 -3.18
N ALA A 136 -5.47 10.05 -2.31
CA ALA A 136 -5.28 11.50 -2.47
C ALA A 136 -4.53 11.84 -3.76
N LEU A 137 -3.50 11.06 -4.10
CA LEU A 137 -2.79 11.19 -5.37
C LEU A 137 -3.68 10.86 -6.57
N ASP A 138 -4.54 9.84 -6.48
CA ASP A 138 -5.50 9.54 -7.56
C ASP A 138 -6.44 10.71 -7.84
N LYS A 139 -6.79 11.49 -6.80
CA LYS A 139 -7.63 12.69 -6.93
C LYS A 139 -6.86 13.88 -7.52
N ILE A 140 -5.61 14.08 -7.10
CA ILE A 140 -4.78 15.25 -7.50
C ILE A 140 -4.19 15.05 -8.90
N ALA A 141 -3.74 13.82 -9.19
CA ALA A 141 -3.03 13.46 -10.42
C ALA A 141 -3.57 12.14 -10.99
N PRO A 142 -4.81 12.13 -11.51
CA PRO A 142 -5.46 10.92 -12.01
C PRO A 142 -4.65 10.29 -13.15
N GLY A 143 -4.49 8.96 -13.08
CA GLY A 143 -3.78 8.19 -14.10
C GLY A 143 -2.25 8.18 -13.98
N ILE A 144 -1.66 8.97 -13.06
CA ILE A 144 -0.21 8.98 -12.85
C ILE A 144 0.17 7.92 -11.81
N GLY A 145 1.13 7.06 -12.16
CA GLY A 145 1.66 5.98 -11.32
C GLY A 145 0.69 4.82 -11.13
N LEU A 146 1.24 3.64 -10.86
CA LEU A 146 0.46 2.45 -10.50
C LEU A 146 0.03 2.53 -9.03
N HIS A 147 -1.03 1.78 -8.68
CA HIS A 147 -1.56 1.76 -7.31
C HIS A 147 -0.50 1.41 -6.27
N GLY A 148 0.17 0.27 -6.44
CA GLY A 148 1.20 -0.18 -5.49
C GLY A 148 2.45 0.70 -5.48
N GLU A 149 2.77 1.41 -6.58
CA GLU A 149 3.85 2.41 -6.58
C GLU A 149 3.52 3.56 -5.61
N LYS A 150 2.28 4.05 -5.65
CA LYS A 150 1.80 5.12 -4.74
C LYS A 150 1.70 4.64 -3.30
N CYS A 151 1.21 3.41 -3.09
CA CYS A 151 1.16 2.79 -1.76
C CYS A 151 2.56 2.57 -1.18
N GLY A 152 3.52 2.12 -1.99
CA GLY A 152 4.92 1.95 -1.58
C GLY A 152 5.56 3.26 -1.15
N ILE A 153 5.42 4.34 -1.94
CA ILE A 153 5.90 5.68 -1.59
C ILE A 153 5.20 6.20 -0.31
N GLY A 154 3.89 6.00 -0.21
CA GLY A 154 3.12 6.33 0.99
C GLY A 154 3.65 5.60 2.22
N SER A 155 3.97 4.31 2.07
CA SER A 155 4.48 3.47 3.16
C SER A 155 5.78 3.99 3.75
N ILE A 156 6.68 4.56 2.95
CA ILE A 156 7.93 5.17 3.43
C ILE A 156 7.62 6.29 4.43
N MET A 157 6.71 7.19 4.07
CA MET A 157 6.37 8.34 4.89
C MET A 157 5.56 7.95 6.13
N MET A 158 4.59 7.04 5.97
CA MET A 158 3.75 6.57 7.08
C MET A 158 4.55 5.74 8.08
N ALA A 159 5.52 4.92 7.63
CA ALA A 159 6.44 4.22 8.52
C ALA A 159 7.22 5.18 9.41
N LYS A 160 7.69 6.31 8.86
CA LYS A 160 8.37 7.36 9.64
C LYS A 160 7.44 7.92 10.72
N LEU A 161 6.18 8.20 10.40
CA LEU A 161 5.20 8.69 11.38
C LEU A 161 4.87 7.66 12.45
N GLN A 162 4.80 6.37 12.08
CA GLN A 162 4.54 5.25 13.00
C GLN A 162 5.76 4.83 13.82
N GLY A 163 6.93 5.48 13.65
CA GLY A 163 8.18 5.11 14.33
C GLY A 163 8.78 3.78 13.86
N GLN A 164 8.43 3.31 12.67
CA GLN A 164 8.97 2.09 12.06
C GLN A 164 10.25 2.36 11.26
N ASP A 165 10.96 1.29 10.88
CA ASP A 165 12.16 1.39 10.04
C ASP A 165 11.82 1.70 8.56
N TRP A 166 11.54 2.97 8.29
CA TRP A 166 11.26 3.46 6.95
C TRP A 166 12.45 3.32 5.98
N LYS A 167 13.69 3.26 6.50
CA LYS A 167 14.89 3.04 5.66
C LYS A 167 14.91 1.62 5.12
N LYS A 168 14.49 0.64 5.92
CA LYS A 168 14.33 -0.74 5.48
C LYS A 168 13.26 -0.83 4.38
N ILE A 169 12.15 -0.09 4.49
CA ILE A 169 11.13 -0.03 3.43
C ILE A 169 11.71 0.54 2.14
N ILE A 170 12.46 1.65 2.20
CA ILE A 170 13.15 2.20 1.01
C ILE A 170 14.07 1.18 0.39
N LYS A 171 14.88 0.49 1.20
CA LYS A 171 15.79 -0.54 0.69
C LYS A 171 15.01 -1.64 -0.04
N THR A 172 13.99 -2.18 0.60
CA THR A 172 13.16 -3.24 0.00
C THR A 172 12.51 -2.81 -1.31
N LEU A 173 11.92 -1.60 -1.35
CA LEU A 173 11.31 -1.07 -2.58
C LEU A 173 12.35 -0.94 -3.71
N LYS A 174 13.55 -0.46 -3.41
CA LYS A 174 14.64 -0.41 -4.40
C LYS A 174 15.05 -1.78 -4.87
N ASP A 175 15.20 -2.74 -3.95
CA ASP A 175 15.61 -4.11 -4.24
C ASP A 175 14.61 -4.81 -5.20
N VAL A 176 13.31 -4.51 -5.09
CA VAL A 176 12.27 -5.05 -5.99
C VAL A 176 12.03 -4.20 -7.23
N GLY A 177 12.80 -3.12 -7.44
CA GLY A 177 12.63 -2.22 -8.59
C GLY A 177 11.40 -1.30 -8.52
N ALA A 178 10.81 -1.13 -7.33
CA ALA A 178 9.70 -0.21 -7.12
C ALA A 178 10.20 1.23 -6.86
N PRO A 179 9.45 2.25 -7.25
CA PRO A 179 9.82 3.63 -7.03
C PRO A 179 9.80 4.00 -5.54
N THR A 180 10.71 4.88 -5.15
CA THR A 180 10.83 5.41 -3.78
C THR A 180 10.68 6.92 -3.72
N THR A 181 10.57 7.58 -4.88
CA THR A 181 10.46 9.04 -4.97
C THR A 181 9.32 9.46 -5.89
N ALA A 182 8.79 10.66 -5.64
CA ALA A 182 7.77 11.28 -6.47
C ALA A 182 8.19 11.39 -7.94
N LYS A 183 9.44 11.80 -8.17
CA LYS A 183 10.00 11.97 -9.52
C LYS A 183 9.98 10.70 -10.35
N GLN A 184 10.25 9.53 -9.73
CA GLN A 184 10.27 8.24 -10.42
C GLN A 184 8.90 7.84 -10.99
N ILE A 185 7.81 8.33 -10.42
CA ILE A 185 6.44 8.10 -10.93
C ILE A 185 5.83 9.33 -11.63
N GLY A 186 6.64 10.33 -11.97
CA GLY A 186 6.20 11.51 -12.72
C GLY A 186 5.41 12.54 -11.90
N LEU A 187 5.47 12.49 -10.56
CA LEU A 187 4.80 13.45 -9.68
C LEU A 187 5.73 14.58 -9.26
N LYS A 188 5.16 15.78 -9.10
CA LYS A 188 5.84 16.95 -8.54
C LYS A 188 5.79 16.93 -7.01
N SER A 189 6.75 17.61 -6.38
CA SER A 189 6.85 17.68 -4.91
C SER A 189 5.63 18.30 -4.24
N ASP A 190 5.01 19.31 -4.87
CA ASP A 190 3.80 19.97 -4.37
C ASP A 190 2.60 19.02 -4.33
N MET A 191 2.46 18.11 -5.31
CA MET A 191 1.41 17.08 -5.32
C MET A 191 1.55 16.11 -4.15
N ILE A 192 2.77 15.72 -3.77
CA ILE A 192 3.02 14.89 -2.58
C ILE A 192 2.59 15.60 -1.30
N VAL A 193 2.95 16.87 -1.18
CA VAL A 193 2.58 17.69 -0.02
C VAL A 193 1.06 17.86 0.07
N GLU A 194 0.41 18.17 -1.04
CA GLU A 194 -1.05 18.30 -1.10
C GLU A 194 -1.74 16.99 -0.74
N ALA A 195 -1.27 15.85 -1.30
CA ALA A 195 -1.81 14.53 -1.00
C ALA A 195 -1.74 14.20 0.49
N LEU A 196 -0.61 14.49 1.16
CA LEU A 196 -0.47 14.31 2.60
C LEU A 196 -1.48 15.15 3.39
N MET A 197 -1.73 16.39 2.96
CA MET A 197 -2.66 17.30 3.65
C MET A 197 -4.13 16.85 3.56
N ILE A 198 -4.55 16.28 2.43
CA ILE A 198 -5.95 15.90 2.22
C ILE A 198 -6.25 14.44 2.52
N ALA A 199 -5.24 13.58 2.64
CA ALA A 199 -5.38 12.12 2.74
C ALA A 199 -6.37 11.68 3.81
N GLN A 200 -6.24 12.18 5.05
CA GLN A 200 -7.12 11.78 6.15
C GLN A 200 -8.58 12.21 5.92
N GLY A 201 -8.79 13.33 5.24
CA GLY A 201 -10.13 13.85 4.91
C GLY A 201 -10.92 12.98 3.94
N LEU A 202 -10.25 12.12 3.15
CA LEU A 202 -10.92 11.24 2.20
C LEU A 202 -11.74 10.12 2.89
N ARG A 203 -11.29 9.67 4.07
CA ARG A 203 -12.00 8.68 4.89
C ARG A 203 -11.98 9.08 6.37
N PRO A 204 -12.75 10.08 6.77
CA PRO A 204 -12.68 10.68 8.11
C PRO A 204 -13.02 9.69 9.24
N LYS A 205 -13.81 8.65 8.94
CA LYS A 205 -14.16 7.60 9.92
C LYS A 205 -13.03 6.59 10.14
N ARG A 206 -12.10 6.41 9.17
CA ARG A 206 -10.98 5.47 9.30
C ARG A 206 -9.89 6.07 10.18
N TYR A 207 -9.65 5.46 11.32
CA TYR A 207 -8.57 5.90 12.22
C TYR A 207 -7.23 5.41 11.71
N THR A 208 -6.28 6.32 11.50
CA THR A 208 -4.91 6.03 11.04
C THR A 208 -3.93 6.94 11.77
N ILE A 209 -2.64 6.74 11.57
CA ILE A 209 -1.58 7.61 12.12
C ILE A 209 -1.75 9.07 11.69
N LEU A 210 -2.38 9.34 10.55
CA LEU A 210 -2.63 10.71 10.09
C LEU A 210 -3.57 11.48 11.01
N LYS A 211 -4.43 10.82 11.79
CA LYS A 211 -5.26 11.47 12.81
C LYS A 211 -4.48 11.95 14.04
N GLU A 212 -3.34 11.34 14.30
CA GLU A 212 -2.48 11.71 15.42
C GLU A 212 -1.62 12.96 15.09
N ILE A 213 -1.62 13.39 13.83
CA ILE A 213 -0.73 14.44 13.31
C ILE A 213 -1.55 15.61 12.75
N LYS A 214 -1.31 16.81 13.24
CA LYS A 214 -1.81 18.03 12.55
C LYS A 214 -1.00 18.25 11.28
N MET A 215 -1.46 17.68 10.17
CA MET A 215 -0.77 17.71 8.88
C MET A 215 -0.87 19.09 8.23
N THR A 216 0.06 19.98 8.55
CA THR A 216 0.22 21.28 7.87
C THR A 216 1.14 21.15 6.67
N LYS A 217 1.14 22.13 5.76
CA LYS A 217 2.05 22.19 4.60
C LYS A 217 3.51 22.04 5.02
N LYS A 218 3.92 22.70 6.11
CA LYS A 218 5.29 22.62 6.67
C LYS A 218 5.62 21.21 7.15
N VAL A 219 4.69 20.55 7.86
CA VAL A 219 4.88 19.18 8.36
C VAL A 219 4.97 18.19 7.19
N ALA A 220 4.06 18.29 6.21
CA ALA A 220 4.05 17.44 5.02
C ALA A 220 5.34 17.58 4.21
N MET A 221 5.78 18.82 3.95
CA MET A 221 7.02 19.11 3.25
C MET A 221 8.24 18.53 3.98
N ASN A 222 8.32 18.73 5.30
CA ASN A 222 9.43 18.21 6.10
C ASN A 222 9.45 16.67 6.11
N LEU A 223 8.29 16.03 6.27
CA LEU A 223 8.16 14.57 6.23
C LEU A 223 8.67 14.01 4.89
N ALA A 224 8.20 14.56 3.78
CA ALA A 224 8.57 14.10 2.44
C ALA A 224 10.08 14.29 2.16
N LYS A 225 10.69 15.39 2.64
CA LYS A 225 12.15 15.63 2.54
C LYS A 225 12.96 14.67 3.41
N ILE A 226 12.62 14.52 4.70
CA ILE A 226 13.33 13.63 5.63
C ILE A 226 13.30 12.20 5.10
N THR A 227 12.19 11.76 4.55
CA THR A 227 12.03 10.41 4.00
C THR A 227 12.56 10.26 2.57
N LYS A 228 13.14 11.32 1.98
CA LYS A 228 13.72 11.34 0.63
C LYS A 228 12.72 10.97 -0.47
N VAL A 229 11.43 11.23 -0.24
CA VAL A 229 10.38 11.05 -1.26
C VAL A 229 10.39 12.22 -2.26
N ILE A 230 10.80 13.42 -1.80
CA ILE A 230 11.04 14.60 -2.60
C ILE A 230 12.40 15.18 -2.34
#